data_b875fa6d9ac33027c9f06ef973112859
#
_entry.id   b875fa6d9ac33027c9f06ef973112859
#
_cell.length_a   1.000
_cell.length_b   1.000
_cell.length_c   1.000
_cell.angle_alpha   90.00
_cell.angle_beta   90.00
_cell.angle_gamma   90.00
#
_symmetry.space_group_name_H-M   'P 1'
#
loop_
_entity.id
_entity.type
_entity.pdbx_description
1 polymer ?
#
loop_
_entity_poly.entity_id
_entity_poly.type
_entity_poly.pdbx_seq_one_letter_code
_entity_poly.pdbx_strand_id
1 'polypeptide(L)'
;MARSASSSAAAVWAILRKECRSEWRTRYGLNAALLFAITSLAGVSFAVGPLGDRTDILSGLLWVVLLFAALASLSHAFVREIEGHTLTLLRLVATPTAIGLGKLLFNLIFLAVIEAVTVPLFLLLMGGPPPKWGRFALVLILGSVALAAACTLVSAIIAQTRGRGALFAGASLPLLLPVLAAAVKGTRAQWQGGTVGAEASILIAYAAAVFGVSLLLYDHLWED
;
A
#
# COMPACT_ATOMS: atom_id res chain seq x y z
N MET A 1 -13.32 -13.56 -27.99
CA MET A 1 -12.51 -12.64 -27.19
C MET A 1 -13.31 -11.73 -26.24
N ALA A 2 -14.42 -11.13 -26.62
CA ALA A 2 -15.20 -10.22 -25.75
C ALA A 2 -15.83 -10.90 -24.49
N ARG A 3 -16.22 -12.17 -24.56
CA ARG A 3 -16.77 -12.92 -23.40
C ARG A 3 -15.74 -13.22 -22.30
N SER A 4 -14.44 -13.34 -22.62
CA SER A 4 -13.40 -13.59 -21.63
C SER A 4 -13.05 -12.34 -20.81
N ALA A 5 -13.07 -11.17 -21.42
CA ALA A 5 -12.79 -9.90 -20.73
C ALA A 5 -13.88 -9.52 -19.72
N SER A 6 -15.16 -9.72 -20.07
CA SER A 6 -16.28 -9.47 -19.15
C SER A 6 -16.28 -10.43 -17.95
N SER A 7 -15.84 -11.67 -18.14
CA SER A 7 -15.71 -12.65 -17.04
C SER A 7 -14.54 -12.30 -16.12
N SER A 8 -13.43 -11.80 -16.65
CA SER A 8 -12.26 -11.37 -15.85
C SER A 8 -12.56 -10.14 -15.00
N ALA A 9 -13.25 -9.14 -15.55
CA ALA A 9 -13.67 -7.95 -14.79
C ALA A 9 -14.65 -8.30 -13.66
N ALA A 10 -15.61 -9.19 -13.94
CA ALA A 10 -16.53 -9.69 -12.93
C ALA A 10 -15.81 -10.45 -11.81
N ALA A 11 -14.78 -11.23 -12.14
CA ALA A 11 -13.94 -11.93 -11.16
C ALA A 11 -13.16 -10.96 -10.28
N VAL A 12 -12.50 -9.95 -10.88
CA VAL A 12 -11.80 -8.89 -10.13
C VAL A 12 -12.74 -8.20 -9.14
N TRP A 13 -13.94 -7.82 -9.59
CA TRP A 13 -14.93 -7.17 -8.75
C TRP A 13 -15.44 -8.07 -7.62
N ALA A 14 -15.65 -9.36 -7.90
CA ALA A 14 -16.08 -10.33 -6.90
C ALA A 14 -15.02 -10.50 -5.80
N ILE A 15 -13.73 -10.55 -6.19
CA ILE A 15 -12.61 -10.65 -5.24
C ILE A 15 -12.51 -9.38 -4.40
N LEU A 16 -12.55 -8.20 -5.04
CA LEU A 16 -12.52 -6.92 -4.33
C LEU A 16 -13.67 -6.85 -3.31
N ARG A 17 -14.89 -7.19 -3.73
CA ARG A 17 -16.06 -7.19 -2.85
C ARG A 17 -15.93 -8.17 -1.68
N LYS A 18 -15.36 -9.35 -1.94
CA LYS A 18 -15.04 -10.36 -0.90
C LYS A 18 -14.07 -9.80 0.14
N GLU A 19 -12.95 -9.20 -0.31
CA GLU A 19 -11.93 -8.62 0.59
C GLU A 19 -12.51 -7.45 1.41
N CYS A 20 -13.19 -6.51 0.76
CA CYS A 20 -13.85 -5.40 1.45
C CYS A 20 -14.87 -5.89 2.48
N ARG A 21 -15.69 -6.88 2.12
CA ARG A 21 -16.69 -7.43 3.05
C ARG A 21 -16.06 -8.17 4.21
N SER A 22 -14.98 -8.91 3.97
CA SER A 22 -14.22 -9.60 5.00
C SER A 22 -13.63 -8.62 6.00
N GLU A 23 -12.97 -7.57 5.51
CA GLU A 23 -12.37 -6.54 6.37
C GLU A 23 -13.43 -5.74 7.12
N TRP A 24 -14.53 -5.36 6.46
CA TRP A 24 -15.63 -4.65 7.11
C TRP A 24 -16.27 -5.43 8.26
N ARG A 25 -16.31 -6.75 8.14
CA ARG A 25 -16.86 -7.64 9.17
C ARG A 25 -15.94 -7.85 10.36
N THR A 26 -14.63 -7.93 10.13
CA THR A 26 -13.63 -8.15 11.17
C THR A 26 -13.03 -6.86 11.70
N ARG A 27 -12.85 -5.87 10.82
CA ARG A 27 -12.18 -4.56 11.07
C ARG A 27 -10.80 -4.68 11.70
N TYR A 28 -10.23 -5.86 11.71
CA TYR A 28 -8.99 -6.12 12.43
C TYR A 28 -7.79 -5.42 11.80
N GLY A 29 -7.61 -5.56 10.48
CA GLY A 29 -6.50 -4.96 9.77
C GLY A 29 -6.60 -3.43 9.77
N LEU A 30 -7.78 -2.89 9.53
CA LEU A 30 -8.01 -1.44 9.54
C LEU A 30 -7.77 -0.83 10.91
N ASN A 31 -8.32 -1.44 11.96
CA ASN A 31 -8.12 -0.96 13.32
C ASN A 31 -6.66 -1.06 13.76
N ALA A 32 -5.96 -2.14 13.43
CA ALA A 32 -4.54 -2.29 13.73
C ALA A 32 -3.69 -1.22 13.04
N ALA A 33 -3.93 -0.96 11.75
CA ALA A 33 -3.22 0.05 10.99
C ALA A 33 -3.50 1.48 11.50
N LEU A 34 -4.76 1.81 11.77
CA LEU A 34 -5.14 3.12 12.31
C LEU A 34 -4.60 3.33 13.72
N LEU A 35 -4.70 2.34 14.60
CA LEU A 35 -4.13 2.41 15.94
C LEU A 35 -2.61 2.60 15.87
N PHE A 36 -1.92 1.86 15.02
CA PHE A 36 -0.49 2.05 14.80
C PHE A 36 -0.18 3.47 14.34
N ALA A 37 -0.88 3.97 13.31
CA ALA A 37 -0.66 5.31 12.78
C ALA A 37 -0.91 6.39 13.84
N ILE A 38 -2.04 6.33 14.53
CA ILE A 38 -2.41 7.31 15.57
C ILE A 38 -1.43 7.29 16.74
N THR A 39 -1.09 6.09 17.25
CA THR A 39 -0.15 5.98 18.38
C THR A 39 1.26 6.41 18.00
N SER A 40 1.72 6.09 16.79
CA SER A 40 3.02 6.54 16.28
C SER A 40 3.06 8.05 16.13
N LEU A 41 2.03 8.66 15.54
CA LEU A 41 1.93 10.13 15.40
C LEU A 41 1.86 10.83 16.75
N ALA A 42 1.04 10.34 17.66
CA ALA A 42 0.95 10.90 19.02
C ALA A 42 2.29 10.79 19.75
N GLY A 43 2.91 9.61 19.72
CA GLY A 43 4.22 9.39 20.34
C GLY A 43 5.30 10.32 19.81
N VAL A 44 5.39 10.48 18.49
CA VAL A 44 6.35 11.42 17.87
C VAL A 44 5.99 12.87 18.21
N SER A 45 4.72 13.24 18.16
CA SER A 45 4.26 14.59 18.52
C SER A 45 4.64 14.95 19.96
N PHE A 46 4.48 14.04 20.90
CA PHE A 46 4.90 14.26 22.30
C PHE A 46 6.43 14.31 22.47
N ALA A 47 7.18 13.52 21.66
CA ALA A 47 8.62 13.47 21.79
C ALA A 47 9.33 14.66 21.16
N VAL A 48 8.85 15.15 20.01
CA VAL A 48 9.54 16.16 19.19
C VAL A 48 8.79 17.51 19.20
N GLY A 49 7.48 17.49 19.46
CA GLY A 49 6.61 18.65 19.31
C GLY A 49 6.33 19.01 17.85
N PRO A 50 5.66 20.16 17.61
CA PRO A 50 5.41 20.63 16.25
C PRO A 50 6.72 20.92 15.50
N LEU A 51 6.85 20.36 14.30
CA LEU A 51 8.08 20.48 13.50
C LEU A 51 8.12 21.76 12.65
N GLY A 52 6.99 22.48 12.51
CA GLY A 52 6.91 23.73 11.78
C GLY A 52 7.41 23.60 10.33
N ASP A 53 8.45 24.35 9.97
CA ASP A 53 9.01 24.38 8.61
C ASP A 53 10.03 23.26 8.30
N ARG A 54 10.21 22.29 9.19
CA ARG A 54 11.11 21.15 8.99
C ARG A 54 10.53 20.14 7.98
N THR A 55 10.32 20.58 6.76
CA THR A 55 9.67 19.80 5.69
C THR A 55 10.43 18.55 5.30
N ASP A 56 11.73 18.49 5.54
CA ASP A 56 12.60 17.33 5.40
C ASP A 56 12.18 16.19 6.36
N ILE A 57 11.99 16.52 7.64
CA ILE A 57 11.58 15.54 8.66
C ILE A 57 10.10 15.19 8.46
N LEU A 58 9.25 16.18 8.21
CA LEU A 58 7.81 15.97 8.00
C LEU A 58 7.53 14.98 6.86
N SER A 59 8.21 15.15 5.70
CA SER A 59 8.02 14.25 4.57
C SER A 59 8.46 12.83 4.87
N GLY A 60 9.61 12.65 5.53
CA GLY A 60 10.09 11.34 5.93
C GLY A 60 9.17 10.66 6.94
N LEU A 61 8.75 11.38 7.97
CA LEU A 61 7.89 10.86 9.03
C LEU A 61 6.52 10.42 8.50
N LEU A 62 5.89 11.22 7.64
CA LEU A 62 4.60 10.88 7.02
C LEU A 62 4.68 9.52 6.30
N TRP A 63 5.68 9.35 5.43
CA TRP A 63 5.81 8.14 4.64
C TRP A 63 6.26 6.92 5.45
N VAL A 64 7.06 7.11 6.49
CA VAL A 64 7.42 6.03 7.43
C VAL A 64 6.17 5.54 8.17
N VAL A 65 5.32 6.43 8.67
CA VAL A 65 4.07 6.05 9.35
C VAL A 65 3.14 5.32 8.39
N LEU A 66 2.94 5.84 7.17
CA LEU A 66 2.11 5.20 6.14
C LEU A 66 2.65 3.83 5.73
N LEU A 67 3.97 3.71 5.56
CA LEU A 67 4.62 2.44 5.23
C LEU A 67 4.35 1.38 6.30
N PHE A 68 4.62 1.69 7.56
CA PHE A 68 4.43 0.72 8.63
C PHE A 68 2.95 0.41 8.91
N ALA A 69 2.06 1.38 8.75
CA ALA A 69 0.62 1.15 8.82
C ALA A 69 0.15 0.19 7.70
N ALA A 70 0.67 0.38 6.48
CA ALA A 70 0.41 -0.54 5.37
C ALA A 70 0.96 -1.94 5.65
N LEU A 71 2.19 -2.07 6.11
CA LEU A 71 2.81 -3.37 6.43
C LEU A 71 2.08 -4.09 7.55
N ALA A 72 1.68 -3.39 8.61
CA ALA A 72 0.92 -3.97 9.72
C ALA A 72 -0.40 -4.59 9.27
N SER A 73 -1.08 -3.95 8.33
CA SER A 73 -2.35 -4.42 7.78
C SER A 73 -2.19 -5.58 6.80
N LEU A 74 -1.28 -5.43 5.85
CA LEU A 74 -1.10 -6.38 4.76
C LEU A 74 -0.57 -7.74 5.23
N SER A 75 0.24 -7.77 6.27
CA SER A 75 0.69 -9.02 6.89
C SER A 75 -0.47 -9.88 7.40
N HIS A 76 -1.51 -9.26 7.93
CA HIS A 76 -2.68 -9.98 8.46
C HIS A 76 -3.65 -10.48 7.38
N ALA A 77 -3.79 -9.77 6.27
CA ALA A 77 -4.68 -10.18 5.18
C ALA A 77 -4.23 -11.51 4.53
N PHE A 78 -2.92 -11.72 4.42
CA PHE A 78 -2.35 -12.94 3.84
C PHE A 78 -2.33 -14.13 4.81
N VAL A 79 -2.03 -13.89 6.08
CA VAL A 79 -2.08 -14.95 7.10
C VAL A 79 -3.47 -15.57 7.14
N ARG A 80 -4.52 -14.77 7.08
CA ARG A 80 -5.92 -15.24 7.08
C ARG A 80 -6.27 -16.16 5.90
N GLU A 81 -5.79 -15.86 4.69
CA GLU A 81 -6.09 -16.69 3.52
C GLU A 81 -5.36 -18.02 3.54
N ILE A 82 -4.17 -18.03 4.11
CA ILE A 82 -3.37 -19.24 4.26
C ILE A 82 -3.97 -20.15 5.33
N GLU A 83 -4.37 -19.59 6.48
CA GLU A 83 -5.02 -20.32 7.56
C GLU A 83 -6.41 -20.84 7.17
N GLY A 84 -7.12 -20.09 6.31
CA GLY A 84 -8.45 -20.47 5.82
C GLY A 84 -8.45 -21.49 4.68
N HIS A 85 -7.29 -21.93 4.16
CA HIS A 85 -7.17 -22.79 2.97
C HIS A 85 -7.99 -22.31 1.76
N THR A 86 -8.31 -21.03 1.69
CA THR A 86 -9.17 -20.46 0.65
C THR A 86 -8.43 -20.20 -0.65
N LEU A 87 -7.11 -20.20 -0.65
CA LEU A 87 -6.28 -20.02 -1.85
C LEU A 87 -6.57 -21.10 -2.91
N THR A 88 -6.71 -22.36 -2.51
CA THR A 88 -7.02 -23.47 -3.43
C THR A 88 -8.39 -23.31 -4.07
N LEU A 89 -9.38 -22.84 -3.32
CA LEU A 89 -10.72 -22.58 -3.86
C LEU A 89 -10.74 -21.38 -4.81
N LEU A 90 -9.97 -20.33 -4.53
CA LEU A 90 -9.84 -19.18 -5.41
C LEU A 90 -9.20 -19.56 -6.77
N ARG A 91 -8.22 -20.47 -6.75
CA ARG A 91 -7.57 -20.99 -7.96
C ARG A 91 -8.55 -21.69 -8.91
N LEU A 92 -9.59 -22.32 -8.39
CA LEU A 92 -10.59 -23.03 -9.19
C LEU A 92 -11.61 -22.07 -9.87
N VAL A 93 -11.77 -20.85 -9.36
CA VAL A 93 -12.85 -19.96 -9.77
C VAL A 93 -12.38 -18.72 -10.53
N ALA A 94 -11.11 -18.30 -10.37
CA ALA A 94 -10.60 -17.08 -10.97
C ALA A 94 -9.18 -17.24 -11.52
N THR A 95 -8.86 -16.47 -12.57
CA THR A 95 -7.51 -16.41 -13.13
C THR A 95 -6.53 -15.75 -12.13
N PRO A 96 -5.25 -16.16 -12.14
CA PRO A 96 -4.23 -15.57 -11.26
C PRO A 96 -4.15 -14.05 -11.35
N THR A 97 -4.24 -13.53 -12.57
CA THR A 97 -4.25 -12.08 -12.85
C THR A 97 -5.46 -11.37 -12.24
N ALA A 98 -6.66 -11.98 -12.28
CA ALA A 98 -7.86 -11.41 -11.68
C ALA A 98 -7.76 -11.36 -10.14
N ILE A 99 -7.14 -12.38 -9.54
CA ILE A 99 -6.88 -12.42 -8.09
C ILE A 99 -5.92 -11.31 -7.69
N GLY A 100 -4.80 -11.16 -8.41
CA GLY A 100 -3.82 -10.12 -8.14
C GLY A 100 -4.39 -8.70 -8.26
N LEU A 101 -5.15 -8.44 -9.34
CA LEU A 101 -5.82 -7.15 -9.56
C LEU A 101 -6.87 -6.85 -8.48
N GLY A 102 -7.68 -7.83 -8.09
CA GLY A 102 -8.67 -7.64 -7.04
C GLY A 102 -8.03 -7.28 -5.69
N LYS A 103 -6.90 -7.93 -5.35
CA LYS A 103 -6.12 -7.62 -4.14
C LYS A 103 -5.42 -6.27 -4.22
N LEU A 104 -4.85 -5.92 -5.37
CA LEU A 104 -4.25 -4.60 -5.58
C LEU A 104 -5.27 -3.48 -5.36
N LEU A 105 -6.46 -3.61 -5.96
CA LEU A 105 -7.54 -2.63 -5.78
C LEU A 105 -7.99 -2.54 -4.32
N PHE A 106 -8.12 -3.67 -3.63
CA PHE A 106 -8.40 -3.69 -2.19
C PHE A 106 -7.33 -2.94 -1.39
N ASN A 107 -6.05 -3.21 -1.66
CA ASN A 107 -4.93 -2.57 -0.98
C ASN A 107 -4.91 -1.04 -1.22
N LEU A 108 -5.26 -0.59 -2.43
CA LEU A 108 -5.38 0.83 -2.74
C LEU A 108 -6.51 1.49 -1.95
N ILE A 109 -7.69 0.89 -1.92
CA ILE A 109 -8.83 1.40 -1.14
C ILE A 109 -8.48 1.44 0.35
N PHE A 110 -7.85 0.39 0.84
CA PHE A 110 -7.44 0.28 2.23
C PHE A 110 -6.43 1.37 2.61
N LEU A 111 -5.40 1.59 1.79
CA LEU A 111 -4.43 2.66 1.98
C LEU A 111 -5.09 4.03 1.94
N ALA A 112 -5.99 4.27 0.98
CA ALA A 112 -6.73 5.53 0.89
C ALA A 112 -7.53 5.84 2.16
N VAL A 113 -8.14 4.82 2.79
CA VAL A 113 -8.86 4.99 4.07
C VAL A 113 -7.89 5.35 5.20
N ILE A 114 -6.74 4.68 5.27
CA ILE A 114 -5.70 5.01 6.26
C ILE A 114 -5.20 6.43 6.05
N GLU A 115 -4.89 6.82 4.81
CA GLU A 115 -4.43 8.17 4.48
C GLU A 115 -5.45 9.25 4.80
N ALA A 116 -6.74 8.99 4.53
CA ALA A 116 -7.82 9.93 4.83
C ALA A 116 -7.91 10.28 6.33
N VAL A 117 -7.48 9.39 7.22
CA VAL A 117 -7.41 9.63 8.67
C VAL A 117 -6.03 10.14 9.08
N THR A 118 -4.98 9.48 8.60
CA THR A 118 -3.60 9.73 9.05
C THR A 118 -3.08 11.09 8.57
N VAL A 119 -3.37 11.50 7.34
CA VAL A 119 -2.84 12.75 6.76
C VAL A 119 -3.39 13.99 7.47
N PRO A 120 -4.70 14.14 7.68
CA PRO A 120 -5.23 15.29 8.45
C PRO A 120 -4.68 15.32 9.88
N LEU A 121 -4.65 14.16 10.54
CA LEU A 121 -4.12 14.07 11.89
C LEU A 121 -2.62 14.43 11.95
N PHE A 122 -1.85 14.00 10.96
CA PHE A 122 -0.44 14.33 10.82
C PHE A 122 -0.24 15.85 10.68
N LEU A 123 -0.97 16.50 9.78
CA LEU A 123 -0.87 17.94 9.56
C LEU A 123 -1.27 18.73 10.82
N LEU A 124 -2.29 18.25 11.55
CA LEU A 124 -2.75 18.87 12.79
C LEU A 124 -1.72 18.76 13.91
N LEU A 125 -1.13 17.58 14.12
CA LEU A 125 -0.22 17.33 15.24
C LEU A 125 1.19 17.86 14.98
N MET A 126 1.68 17.80 13.73
CA MET A 126 3.04 18.19 13.39
C MET A 126 3.21 19.66 13.07
N GLY A 127 2.11 20.41 12.85
CA GLY A 127 2.14 21.87 12.65
C GLY A 127 2.92 22.30 11.41
N GLY A 128 2.94 21.50 10.36
CA GLY A 128 3.62 21.80 9.11
C GLY A 128 2.93 22.90 8.30
N PRO A 129 3.63 23.51 7.32
CA PRO A 129 3.01 24.50 6.44
C PRO A 129 1.89 23.85 5.60
N PRO A 130 0.87 24.63 5.20
CA PRO A 130 -0.23 24.10 4.41
C PRO A 130 0.30 23.55 3.09
N PRO A 131 -0.06 22.29 2.72
CA PRO A 131 0.45 21.70 1.50
C PRO A 131 -0.17 22.33 0.26
N LYS A 132 0.55 22.29 -0.86
CA LYS A 132 -0.05 22.55 -2.17
C LYS A 132 -0.90 21.33 -2.56
N TRP A 133 -2.18 21.35 -2.20
CA TRP A 133 -3.08 20.19 -2.23
C TRP A 133 -3.02 19.36 -3.52
N GLY A 134 -2.98 20.01 -4.70
CA GLY A 134 -2.92 19.28 -5.96
C GLY A 134 -1.65 18.45 -6.13
N ARG A 135 -0.48 19.01 -5.81
CA ARG A 135 0.80 18.31 -5.89
C ARG A 135 0.97 17.29 -4.77
N PHE A 136 0.49 17.64 -3.59
CA PHE A 136 0.51 16.75 -2.43
C PHE A 136 -0.35 15.51 -2.67
N ALA A 137 -1.58 15.69 -3.15
CA ALA A 137 -2.46 14.59 -3.51
C ALA A 137 -1.87 13.71 -4.64
N LEU A 138 -1.24 14.33 -5.64
CA LEU A 138 -0.57 13.59 -6.71
C LEU A 138 0.51 12.65 -6.15
N VAL A 139 1.37 13.15 -5.27
CA VAL A 139 2.45 12.34 -4.66
C VAL A 139 1.86 11.26 -3.75
N LEU A 140 0.83 11.57 -2.96
CA LEU A 140 0.13 10.58 -2.14
C LEU A 140 -0.45 9.46 -3.01
N ILE A 141 -1.22 9.79 -4.04
CA ILE A 141 -1.85 8.80 -4.91
C ILE A 141 -0.80 7.93 -5.61
N LEU A 142 0.22 8.53 -6.21
CA LEU A 142 1.27 7.76 -6.91
C LEU A 142 2.09 6.91 -5.95
N GLY A 143 2.43 7.44 -4.79
CA GLY A 143 3.13 6.71 -3.75
C GLY A 143 2.31 5.54 -3.22
N SER A 144 1.01 5.73 -3.00
CA SER A 144 0.10 4.67 -2.56
C SER A 144 -0.07 3.59 -3.62
N VAL A 145 -0.16 3.97 -4.90
CA VAL A 145 -0.21 2.99 -6.01
C VAL A 145 1.07 2.16 -6.05
N ALA A 146 2.24 2.79 -5.97
CA ALA A 146 3.52 2.10 -5.96
C ALA A 146 3.69 1.21 -4.72
N LEU A 147 3.29 1.70 -3.54
CA LEU A 147 3.32 0.96 -2.27
C LEU A 147 2.39 -0.25 -2.31
N ALA A 148 1.14 -0.07 -2.75
CA ALA A 148 0.17 -1.14 -2.85
C ALA A 148 0.61 -2.22 -3.86
N ALA A 149 1.17 -1.83 -5.01
CA ALA A 149 1.69 -2.75 -6.00
C ALA A 149 2.85 -3.59 -5.42
N ALA A 150 3.82 -2.94 -4.77
CA ALA A 150 4.96 -3.63 -4.15
C ALA A 150 4.52 -4.58 -3.03
N CYS A 151 3.63 -4.14 -2.14
CA CYS A 151 3.08 -4.98 -1.09
C CYS A 151 2.29 -6.17 -1.64
N THR A 152 1.52 -5.98 -2.71
CA THR A 152 0.75 -7.07 -3.34
C THR A 152 1.69 -8.11 -3.94
N LEU A 153 2.77 -7.69 -4.62
CA LEU A 153 3.79 -8.58 -5.18
C LEU A 153 4.50 -9.38 -4.09
N VAL A 154 5.01 -8.71 -3.06
CA VAL A 154 5.70 -9.36 -1.93
C VAL A 154 4.78 -10.37 -1.26
N SER A 155 3.54 -10.01 -1.07
CA SER A 155 2.54 -10.87 -0.46
C SER A 155 2.27 -12.13 -1.30
N ALA A 156 2.23 -12.01 -2.63
CA ALA A 156 2.06 -13.16 -3.53
C ALA A 156 3.26 -14.12 -3.46
N ILE A 157 4.49 -13.59 -3.41
CA ILE A 157 5.71 -14.40 -3.28
C ILE A 157 5.73 -15.18 -1.96
N ILE A 158 5.38 -14.50 -0.86
CA ILE A 158 5.43 -15.09 0.49
C ILE A 158 4.32 -16.11 0.73
N ALA A 159 3.18 -15.96 0.06
CA ALA A 159 2.10 -16.94 0.12
C ALA A 159 2.56 -18.36 -0.26
N GLN A 160 3.66 -18.50 -1.01
CA GLN A 160 4.24 -19.76 -1.46
C GLN A 160 5.36 -20.31 -0.55
N THR A 161 5.84 -19.52 0.40
CA THR A 161 6.95 -19.93 1.26
C THR A 161 6.48 -20.45 2.62
N ARG A 162 7.21 -21.40 3.20
CA ARG A 162 6.87 -22.01 4.52
C ARG A 162 7.25 -21.14 5.72
N GLY A 163 8.16 -20.16 5.58
CA GLY A 163 8.66 -19.31 6.68
C GLY A 163 8.12 -17.88 6.67
N ARG A 164 6.84 -17.70 6.76
CA ARG A 164 6.02 -16.58 6.27
C ARG A 164 6.19 -15.21 6.91
N GLY A 165 6.35 -15.10 8.23
CA GLY A 165 6.35 -13.79 8.91
C GLY A 165 7.65 -13.01 8.81
N ALA A 166 8.79 -13.65 9.09
CA ALA A 166 10.10 -12.99 9.05
C ALA A 166 10.54 -12.65 7.62
N LEU A 167 10.17 -13.51 6.64
CA LEU A 167 10.46 -13.27 5.22
C LEU A 167 9.68 -12.09 4.67
N PHE A 168 8.45 -11.85 5.15
CA PHE A 168 7.65 -10.69 4.71
C PHE A 168 8.36 -9.37 5.04
N ALA A 169 8.78 -9.19 6.28
CA ALA A 169 9.49 -7.99 6.71
C ALA A 169 10.84 -7.84 5.98
N GLY A 170 11.62 -8.94 5.86
CA GLY A 170 12.94 -8.90 5.25
C GLY A 170 12.92 -8.64 3.74
N ALA A 171 11.99 -9.27 2.99
CA ALA A 171 11.90 -9.12 1.55
C ALA A 171 11.15 -7.84 1.11
N SER A 172 10.22 -7.34 1.92
CA SER A 172 9.45 -6.14 1.58
C SER A 172 10.27 -4.87 1.69
N LEU A 173 11.12 -4.73 2.70
CA LEU A 173 11.87 -3.49 2.94
C LEU A 173 12.75 -3.06 1.74
N PRO A 174 13.63 -3.91 1.16
CA PRO A 174 14.43 -3.51 0.00
C PRO A 174 13.59 -3.09 -1.21
N LEU A 175 12.45 -3.76 -1.42
CA LEU A 175 11.54 -3.42 -2.52
C LEU A 175 10.82 -2.10 -2.26
N LEU A 176 10.48 -1.77 -1.02
CA LEU A 176 9.76 -0.56 -0.67
C LEU A 176 10.64 0.70 -0.55
N LEU A 177 11.95 0.54 -0.35
CA LEU A 177 12.88 1.67 -0.22
C LEU A 177 12.86 2.64 -1.41
N PRO A 178 12.85 2.22 -2.69
CA PRO A 178 12.80 3.14 -3.81
C PRO A 178 11.50 3.97 -3.83
N VAL A 179 10.37 3.34 -3.52
CA VAL A 179 9.06 4.02 -3.39
C VAL A 179 9.12 5.06 -2.29
N LEU A 180 9.62 4.66 -1.11
CA LEU A 180 9.73 5.54 0.05
C LEU A 180 10.60 6.75 -0.29
N ALA A 181 11.77 6.53 -0.90
CA ALA A 181 12.69 7.61 -1.24
C ALA A 181 12.07 8.60 -2.23
N ALA A 182 11.38 8.12 -3.28
CA ALA A 182 10.73 8.98 -4.27
C ALA A 182 9.54 9.74 -3.65
N ALA A 183 8.72 9.07 -2.85
CA ALA A 183 7.55 9.66 -2.21
C ALA A 183 7.95 10.73 -1.18
N VAL A 184 8.97 10.47 -0.36
CA VAL A 184 9.53 11.45 0.59
C VAL A 184 10.07 12.68 -0.15
N LYS A 185 10.87 12.49 -1.20
CA LYS A 185 11.41 13.61 -2.01
C LYS A 185 10.29 14.41 -2.67
N GLY A 186 9.29 13.76 -3.26
CA GLY A 186 8.15 14.42 -3.89
C GLY A 186 7.32 15.22 -2.89
N THR A 187 7.06 14.68 -1.71
CA THR A 187 6.36 15.36 -0.64
C THR A 187 7.16 16.57 -0.13
N ARG A 188 8.46 16.43 0.04
CA ARG A 188 9.34 17.55 0.40
C ARG A 188 9.34 18.65 -0.67
N ALA A 189 9.49 18.28 -1.95
CA ALA A 189 9.53 19.22 -3.07
C ALA A 189 8.26 20.08 -3.14
N GLN A 190 7.08 19.49 -2.90
CA GLN A 190 5.83 20.24 -2.93
C GLN A 190 5.75 21.30 -1.82
N TRP A 191 6.29 21.04 -0.63
CA TRP A 191 6.35 22.01 0.46
C TRP A 191 7.36 23.13 0.18
N GLN A 192 8.49 22.79 -0.40
CA GLN A 192 9.55 23.75 -0.75
C GLN A 192 9.30 24.54 -2.03
N GLY A 193 8.14 24.35 -2.66
CA GLY A 193 7.77 25.05 -3.91
C GLY A 193 8.41 24.49 -5.17
N GLY A 194 9.14 23.38 -5.06
CA GLY A 194 9.75 22.68 -6.18
C GLY A 194 8.75 21.98 -7.11
N THR A 195 9.27 21.42 -8.20
CA THR A 195 8.50 20.57 -9.12
C THR A 195 8.53 19.11 -8.61
N VAL A 196 7.45 18.38 -8.80
CA VAL A 196 7.34 16.96 -8.42
C VAL A 196 7.39 16.02 -9.63
N GLY A 197 7.82 16.53 -10.81
CA GLY A 197 7.76 15.79 -12.05
C GLY A 197 8.70 14.58 -12.09
N ALA A 198 9.92 14.73 -11.61
CA ALA A 198 10.90 13.64 -11.57
C ALA A 198 10.46 12.51 -10.61
N GLU A 199 10.02 12.87 -9.42
CA GLU A 199 9.55 11.92 -8.40
C GLU A 199 8.27 11.22 -8.84
N ALA A 200 7.34 11.94 -9.46
CA ALA A 200 6.14 11.36 -10.04
C ALA A 200 6.48 10.36 -11.15
N SER A 201 7.42 10.69 -12.04
CA SER A 201 7.88 9.77 -13.09
C SER A 201 8.53 8.50 -12.51
N ILE A 202 9.33 8.63 -11.45
CA ILE A 202 9.93 7.49 -10.75
C ILE A 202 8.85 6.60 -10.13
N LEU A 203 7.85 7.18 -9.45
CA LEU A 203 6.76 6.43 -8.84
C LEU A 203 5.91 5.69 -9.88
N ILE A 204 5.61 6.34 -11.02
CA ILE A 204 4.86 5.73 -12.13
C ILE A 204 5.67 4.59 -12.74
N ALA A 205 6.95 4.83 -13.07
CA ALA A 205 7.82 3.81 -13.65
C ALA A 205 7.99 2.61 -12.71
N TYR A 206 8.14 2.87 -11.43
CA TYR A 206 8.25 1.82 -10.41
C TYR A 206 6.95 1.01 -10.32
N ALA A 207 5.80 1.67 -10.21
CA ALA A 207 4.51 1.00 -10.17
C ALA A 207 4.26 0.14 -11.43
N ALA A 208 4.60 0.66 -12.60
CA ALA A 208 4.49 -0.06 -13.86
C ALA A 208 5.44 -1.28 -13.91
N ALA A 209 6.69 -1.13 -13.45
CA ALA A 209 7.66 -2.22 -13.39
C ALA A 209 7.20 -3.33 -12.45
N VAL A 210 6.78 -2.98 -11.22
CA VAL A 210 6.28 -3.95 -10.24
C VAL A 210 5.00 -4.63 -10.74
N PHE A 211 4.11 -3.89 -11.38
CA PHE A 211 2.90 -4.47 -11.98
C PHE A 211 3.25 -5.43 -13.13
N GLY A 212 4.18 -5.08 -14.00
CA GLY A 212 4.67 -5.96 -15.07
C GLY A 212 5.29 -7.25 -14.52
N VAL A 213 6.15 -7.14 -13.50
CA VAL A 213 6.73 -8.30 -12.81
C VAL A 213 5.64 -9.15 -12.16
N SER A 214 4.63 -8.52 -11.55
CA SER A 214 3.51 -9.23 -10.94
C SER A 214 2.73 -10.05 -11.95
N LEU A 215 2.47 -9.52 -13.15
CA LEU A 215 1.77 -10.25 -14.21
C LEU A 215 2.55 -11.48 -14.66
N LEU A 216 3.86 -11.34 -14.91
CA LEU A 216 4.73 -12.44 -15.29
C LEU A 216 4.84 -13.52 -14.20
N LEU A 217 4.90 -13.07 -12.96
CA LEU A 217 5.05 -13.98 -11.83
C LEU A 217 3.74 -14.73 -11.51
N TYR A 218 2.59 -14.09 -11.69
CA TYR A 218 1.30 -14.74 -11.42
C TYR A 218 1.07 -15.94 -12.35
N ASP A 219 1.46 -15.87 -13.61
CA ASP A 219 1.33 -17.00 -14.53
C ASP A 219 2.25 -18.17 -14.10
N HIS A 220 3.47 -17.90 -13.62
CA HIS A 220 4.43 -18.92 -13.19
C HIS A 220 4.18 -19.48 -11.78
N LEU A 221 3.80 -18.63 -10.84
CA LEU A 221 3.59 -19.03 -9.44
C LEU A 221 2.33 -19.89 -9.24
N TRP A 222 1.47 -20.00 -10.27
CA TRP A 222 0.18 -20.65 -10.14
C TRP A 222 0.03 -21.88 -11.04
N GLU A 223 1.08 -22.24 -11.82
CA GLU A 223 1.11 -23.44 -12.64
C GLU A 223 1.47 -24.73 -11.86
N ASP A 224 1.98 -24.62 -10.61
CA ASP A 224 2.24 -25.71 -9.68
C ASP A 224 1.11 -25.83 -8.62
#